data_d54ac1e25256c01ca959f6196b49179f
#
_entry.id   d54ac1e25256c01ca959f6196b49179f
#
_cell.length_a   1.000
_cell.length_b   1.000
_cell.length_c   1.000
_cell.angle_alpha   90.00
_cell.angle_beta   90.00
_cell.angle_gamma   90.00
#
_symmetry.space_group_name_H-M   'P 1'
#
loop_
_entity.id
_entity.type
_entity.pdbx_description
1 polymer ?
#
loop_
_entity_poly.entity_id
_entity_poly.type
_entity_poly.pdbx_seq_one_letter_code
_entity_poly.pdbx_strand_id
1 'polypeptide(L)'
;HRDLHSFPTRRSSDLKEKQFLKKYKPWGIMLFSRNIKSIAQTKKLTDDIRKIFNDKKYPILIDQEGGRVNRLNNLIDSSNFTGEFFGKLFKKNIKKFNVYYKIFINQPCCLLDKIGVNINTVPVLDVRRKNSNNVIGNRSFDSKPKIVSKIGDHFIDQFHKNNIATVIKHIPGHGLAKVDSHKSTPIVKSKLKDLTKIDFLAFKKDR
;
A
#
# COMPACT_ATOMS: atom_id res chain seq x y z
N HIS A 1 -15.20 12.83 2.50
CA HIS A 1 -14.50 12.79 1.22
C HIS A 1 -15.12 11.71 0.34
N ARG A 2 -15.75 12.13 -0.75
CA ARG A 2 -16.19 11.21 -1.81
C ARG A 2 -14.93 10.81 -2.58
N ASP A 3 -14.53 9.56 -2.48
CA ASP A 3 -13.52 8.97 -3.38
C ASP A 3 -14.13 8.89 -4.78
N LEU A 4 -13.94 9.96 -5.57
CA LEU A 4 -14.61 10.16 -6.85
C LEU A 4 -14.10 9.26 -7.98
N HIS A 5 -13.05 8.44 -7.76
CA HIS A 5 -12.31 7.79 -8.86
C HIS A 5 -12.05 6.29 -8.69
N SER A 6 -12.80 5.57 -7.84
CA SER A 6 -12.52 4.15 -7.65
C SER A 6 -13.69 3.28 -8.10
N PHE A 7 -13.48 2.58 -9.19
CA PHE A 7 -14.26 1.41 -9.59
C PHE A 7 -13.61 0.15 -9.00
N PRO A 8 -14.41 -0.84 -8.64
CA PRO A 8 -15.86 -0.85 -8.54
C PRO A 8 -16.37 0.00 -7.37
N THR A 9 -17.47 0.73 -7.54
CA THR A 9 -18.07 1.56 -6.49
C THR A 9 -18.87 0.75 -5.48
N ARG A 10 -19.24 -0.50 -5.84
CA ARG A 10 -20.08 -1.41 -5.08
C ARG A 10 -19.34 -2.69 -4.71
N ARG A 11 -19.94 -3.48 -3.82
CA ARG A 11 -19.43 -4.79 -3.37
C ARG A 11 -19.62 -5.92 -4.38
N SER A 12 -20.34 -5.65 -5.46
CA SER A 12 -20.52 -6.50 -6.65
C SER A 12 -20.53 -5.61 -7.87
N SER A 13 -19.94 -6.04 -8.98
CA SER A 13 -20.00 -5.30 -10.23
C SER A 13 -21.43 -5.33 -10.80
N ASP A 14 -22.04 -4.16 -10.99
CA ASP A 14 -23.33 -4.04 -11.67
C ASP A 14 -23.15 -4.07 -13.21
N LEU A 15 -24.26 -4.05 -13.92
CA LEU A 15 -24.26 -4.13 -15.40
C LEU A 15 -23.52 -2.94 -16.04
N LYS A 16 -23.68 -1.74 -15.48
CA LYS A 16 -23.03 -0.52 -15.98
C LYS A 16 -21.52 -0.55 -15.75
N GLU A 17 -21.08 -1.00 -14.57
CA GLU A 17 -19.65 -1.19 -14.28
C GLU A 17 -19.02 -2.24 -15.21
N LYS A 18 -19.69 -3.36 -15.46
CA LYS A 18 -19.22 -4.38 -16.41
C LYS A 18 -19.09 -3.83 -17.83
N GLN A 19 -20.06 -3.05 -18.31
CA GLN A 19 -20.00 -2.39 -19.60
C GLN A 19 -18.85 -1.40 -19.69
N PHE A 20 -18.66 -0.58 -18.64
CA PHE A 20 -17.54 0.35 -18.54
C PHE A 20 -16.19 -0.38 -18.61
N LEU A 21 -15.99 -1.43 -17.81
CA LEU A 21 -14.75 -2.21 -17.80
C LEU A 21 -14.45 -2.84 -19.15
N LYS A 22 -15.46 -3.42 -19.82
CA LYS A 22 -15.31 -3.98 -21.18
C LYS A 22 -14.94 -2.94 -22.22
N LYS A 23 -15.51 -1.73 -22.11
CA LYS A 23 -15.28 -0.63 -23.06
C LYS A 23 -13.89 -0.03 -22.91
N TYR A 24 -13.46 0.29 -21.68
CA TYR A 24 -12.24 1.07 -21.43
C TYR A 24 -11.02 0.21 -21.10
N LYS A 25 -11.20 -1.06 -20.75
CA LYS A 25 -10.14 -2.05 -20.50
C LYS A 25 -9.00 -1.49 -19.64
N PRO A 26 -9.26 -1.02 -18.39
CA PRO A 26 -8.20 -0.52 -17.52
C PRO A 26 -7.15 -1.61 -17.29
N TRP A 27 -5.90 -1.19 -17.01
CA TRP A 27 -4.79 -2.11 -16.74
C TRP A 27 -5.01 -2.94 -15.47
N GLY A 28 -5.69 -2.41 -14.48
CA GLY A 28 -5.99 -3.08 -13.22
C GLY A 28 -7.08 -2.37 -12.44
N ILE A 29 -7.54 -3.01 -11.37
CA ILE A 29 -8.60 -2.49 -10.49
C ILE A 29 -8.09 -2.36 -9.06
N MET A 30 -8.28 -1.20 -8.43
CA MET A 30 -7.96 -1.00 -7.02
C MET A 30 -9.19 -1.16 -6.15
N LEU A 31 -9.08 -2.01 -5.12
CA LEU A 31 -10.11 -2.23 -4.11
C LEU A 31 -9.89 -1.32 -2.89
N PHE A 32 -10.99 -0.84 -2.32
CA PHE A 32 -11.05 -0.07 -1.08
C PHE A 32 -11.91 -0.78 -0.05
N SER A 33 -11.86 -0.34 1.22
CA SER A 33 -12.63 -0.97 2.32
C SER A 33 -14.12 -1.14 2.01
N ARG A 34 -14.73 -0.21 1.25
CA ARG A 34 -16.15 -0.29 0.83
C ARG A 34 -16.46 -1.49 -0.07
N ASN A 35 -15.45 -2.02 -0.78
CA ASN A 35 -15.59 -3.18 -1.65
C ASN A 35 -15.48 -4.50 -0.90
N ILE A 36 -14.96 -4.48 0.34
CA ILE A 36 -14.58 -5.65 1.13
C ILE A 36 -15.52 -5.81 2.31
N LYS A 37 -16.38 -6.83 2.29
CA LYS A 37 -17.30 -7.16 3.39
C LYS A 37 -16.94 -8.49 4.05
N SER A 38 -16.65 -9.50 3.25
CA SER A 38 -16.26 -10.85 3.68
C SER A 38 -15.33 -11.46 2.64
N ILE A 39 -14.62 -12.52 3.02
CA ILE A 39 -13.75 -13.25 2.10
C ILE A 39 -14.54 -13.75 0.89
N ALA A 40 -15.67 -14.44 1.12
CA ALA A 40 -16.47 -15.03 0.04
C ALA A 40 -17.02 -13.98 -0.92
N GLN A 41 -17.55 -12.85 -0.40
CA GLN A 41 -18.08 -11.77 -1.24
C GLN A 41 -16.96 -11.11 -2.06
N THR A 42 -15.80 -10.84 -1.45
CA THR A 42 -14.71 -10.17 -2.15
C THR A 42 -14.08 -11.09 -3.18
N LYS A 43 -13.92 -12.38 -2.87
CA LYS A 43 -13.46 -13.38 -3.83
C LYS A 43 -14.39 -13.46 -5.05
N LYS A 44 -15.70 -13.49 -4.84
CA LYS A 44 -16.65 -13.45 -5.94
C LYS A 44 -16.49 -12.20 -6.81
N LEU A 45 -16.32 -11.02 -6.20
CA LEU A 45 -16.08 -9.76 -6.92
C LEU A 45 -14.82 -9.84 -7.79
N THR A 46 -13.70 -10.30 -7.24
CA THR A 46 -12.42 -10.42 -7.98
C THR A 46 -12.50 -11.46 -9.09
N ASP A 47 -13.20 -12.57 -8.88
CA ASP A 47 -13.43 -13.59 -9.91
C ASP A 47 -14.32 -13.05 -11.04
N ASP A 48 -15.37 -12.30 -10.73
CA ASP A 48 -16.23 -11.67 -11.71
C ASP A 48 -15.46 -10.64 -12.57
N ILE A 49 -14.55 -9.87 -11.96
CA ILE A 49 -13.65 -8.95 -12.66
C ILE A 49 -12.75 -9.72 -13.64
N ARG A 50 -12.10 -10.79 -13.18
CA ARG A 50 -11.22 -11.62 -14.03
C ARG A 50 -11.96 -12.26 -15.20
N LYS A 51 -13.19 -12.70 -14.99
CA LYS A 51 -14.07 -13.21 -16.07
C LYS A 51 -14.35 -12.15 -17.14
N ILE A 52 -14.52 -10.87 -16.75
CA ILE A 52 -14.76 -9.78 -17.71
C ILE A 52 -13.59 -9.65 -18.69
N PHE A 53 -12.35 -9.79 -18.19
CA PHE A 53 -11.12 -9.62 -18.98
C PHE A 53 -10.58 -10.95 -19.55
N ASN A 54 -11.19 -12.08 -19.20
CA ASN A 54 -10.70 -13.42 -19.53
C ASN A 54 -9.22 -13.61 -19.15
N ASP A 55 -8.81 -13.05 -18.00
CA ASP A 55 -7.44 -13.09 -17.49
C ASP A 55 -7.43 -13.49 -16.02
N LYS A 56 -6.95 -14.71 -15.73
CA LYS A 56 -6.81 -15.24 -14.38
C LYS A 56 -5.79 -14.46 -13.52
N LYS A 57 -4.85 -13.75 -14.15
CA LYS A 57 -3.81 -12.95 -13.50
C LYS A 57 -4.08 -11.46 -13.53
N TYR A 58 -5.29 -11.05 -13.99
CA TYR A 58 -5.64 -9.64 -14.10
C TYR A 58 -5.27 -8.87 -12.82
N PRO A 59 -4.61 -7.71 -12.93
CA PRO A 59 -4.14 -6.94 -11.79
C PRO A 59 -5.29 -6.45 -10.91
N ILE A 60 -5.30 -6.89 -9.65
CA ILE A 60 -6.21 -6.41 -8.62
C ILE A 60 -5.38 -5.91 -7.46
N LEU A 61 -5.51 -4.62 -7.16
CA LEU A 61 -4.67 -3.87 -6.25
C LEU A 61 -5.40 -3.53 -4.96
N ILE A 62 -4.64 -3.30 -3.90
CA ILE A 62 -5.12 -2.80 -2.61
C ILE A 62 -4.07 -1.91 -1.94
N ASP A 63 -4.52 -0.99 -1.09
CA ASP A 63 -3.70 -0.19 -0.16
C ASP A 63 -3.75 -0.81 1.24
N GLN A 64 -3.11 -1.92 1.49
CA GLN A 64 -3.07 -2.54 2.82
C GLN A 64 -1.72 -2.28 3.48
N GLU A 65 -1.60 -1.14 4.19
CA GLU A 65 -0.36 -0.73 4.86
C GLU A 65 -0.27 -1.23 6.31
N GLY A 66 -1.42 -1.32 6.97
CA GLY A 66 -1.55 -1.38 8.42
C GLY A 66 -1.75 0.02 9.03
N GLY A 67 -1.89 0.09 10.33
CA GLY A 67 -2.21 1.36 11.00
C GLY A 67 -3.52 1.94 10.47
N ARG A 68 -3.51 3.24 10.19
CA ARG A 68 -4.69 3.97 9.70
C ARG A 68 -5.06 3.69 8.23
N VAL A 69 -4.15 3.08 7.46
CA VAL A 69 -4.42 2.68 6.06
C VAL A 69 -4.62 1.16 6.03
N ASN A 70 -5.77 0.75 6.54
CA ASN A 70 -6.21 -0.64 6.63
C ASN A 70 -7.48 -0.83 5.81
N ARG A 71 -7.37 -1.45 4.64
CA ARG A 71 -8.52 -1.74 3.76
C ARG A 71 -9.22 -3.05 4.13
N LEU A 72 -8.52 -3.91 4.86
CA LEU A 72 -9.03 -5.20 5.35
C LEU A 72 -9.66 -5.09 6.75
N ASN A 73 -10.04 -3.90 7.21
CA ASN A 73 -10.54 -3.64 8.55
C ASN A 73 -11.80 -4.47 8.94
N ASN A 74 -12.58 -4.92 7.95
CA ASN A 74 -13.70 -5.85 8.19
C ASN A 74 -13.27 -7.31 8.40
N LEU A 75 -12.00 -7.64 8.10
CA LEU A 75 -11.46 -9.01 8.16
C LEU A 75 -10.38 -9.15 9.22
N ILE A 76 -9.57 -8.09 9.44
CA ILE A 76 -8.47 -8.09 10.40
C ILE A 76 -8.22 -6.67 10.93
N ASP A 77 -8.00 -6.56 12.22
CA ASP A 77 -7.51 -5.32 12.83
C ASP A 77 -5.99 -5.27 12.79
N SER A 78 -5.46 -4.32 12.02
CA SER A 78 -4.03 -4.01 11.95
C SER A 78 -3.70 -2.57 12.39
N SER A 79 -4.60 -1.92 13.12
CA SER A 79 -4.50 -0.50 13.50
C SER A 79 -3.24 -0.16 14.30
N ASN A 80 -2.75 -1.06 15.13
CA ASN A 80 -1.55 -0.88 15.93
C ASN A 80 -0.23 -1.13 15.16
N PHE A 81 -0.29 -1.75 13.99
CA PHE A 81 0.87 -2.13 13.21
C PHE A 81 1.19 -1.06 12.15
N THR A 82 1.72 0.07 12.61
CA THR A 82 2.10 1.19 11.76
C THR A 82 3.53 1.03 11.20
N GLY A 83 3.88 1.79 10.15
CA GLY A 83 5.28 1.87 9.70
C GLY A 83 6.22 2.27 10.82
N GLU A 84 5.82 3.28 11.63
CA GLU A 84 6.60 3.74 12.80
C GLU A 84 6.82 2.64 13.83
N PHE A 85 5.82 1.79 14.10
CA PHE A 85 5.96 0.64 15.00
C PHE A 85 7.09 -0.28 14.53
N PHE A 86 7.11 -0.65 13.26
CA PHE A 86 8.15 -1.50 12.70
C PHE A 86 9.52 -0.80 12.67
N GLY A 87 9.56 0.50 12.38
CA GLY A 87 10.79 1.29 12.44
C GLY A 87 11.40 1.34 13.83
N LYS A 88 10.58 1.54 14.87
CA LYS A 88 11.01 1.49 16.27
C LYS A 88 11.50 0.09 16.66
N LEU A 89 10.77 -0.95 16.26
CA LEU A 89 11.12 -2.34 16.56
C LEU A 89 12.44 -2.75 15.88
N PHE A 90 12.65 -2.37 14.62
CA PHE A 90 13.87 -2.62 13.86
C PHE A 90 15.10 -2.06 14.55
N LYS A 91 15.01 -0.82 15.04
CA LYS A 91 16.12 -0.16 15.78
C LYS A 91 16.36 -0.77 17.16
N LYS A 92 15.29 -1.18 17.87
CA LYS A 92 15.38 -1.68 19.24
C LYS A 92 15.84 -3.14 19.29
N ASN A 93 15.32 -3.99 18.39
CA ASN A 93 15.59 -5.42 18.40
C ASN A 93 15.31 -6.05 17.03
N ILE A 94 16.37 -6.21 16.25
CA ILE A 94 16.29 -6.79 14.90
C ILE A 94 15.78 -8.24 14.89
N LYS A 95 16.09 -9.04 15.92
CA LYS A 95 15.59 -10.43 16.01
C LYS A 95 14.08 -10.45 16.18
N LYS A 96 13.55 -9.63 17.11
CA LYS A 96 12.09 -9.49 17.30
C LYS A 96 11.43 -8.88 16.05
N PHE A 97 12.05 -7.88 15.42
CA PHE A 97 11.56 -7.34 14.15
C PHE A 97 11.39 -8.45 13.11
N ASN A 98 12.41 -9.29 12.88
CA ASN A 98 12.37 -10.35 11.89
C ASN A 98 11.26 -11.39 12.15
N VAL A 99 10.88 -11.62 13.39
CA VAL A 99 9.74 -12.50 13.71
C VAL A 99 8.41 -11.79 13.50
N TYR A 100 8.23 -10.64 14.15
CA TYR A 100 6.94 -9.96 14.15
C TYR A 100 6.52 -9.43 12.79
N TYR A 101 7.45 -8.88 12.00
CA TYR A 101 7.09 -8.39 10.68
C TYR A 101 6.69 -9.52 9.72
N LYS A 102 7.33 -10.71 9.83
CA LYS A 102 6.93 -11.89 9.04
C LYS A 102 5.50 -12.32 9.36
N ILE A 103 5.18 -12.42 10.65
CA ILE A 103 3.83 -12.77 11.10
C ILE A 103 2.85 -11.71 10.58
N PHE A 104 3.18 -10.42 10.75
CA PHE A 104 2.35 -9.32 10.31
C PHE A 104 2.09 -9.34 8.80
N ILE A 105 3.11 -9.61 7.95
CA ILE A 105 2.93 -9.63 6.49
C ILE A 105 2.22 -10.90 6.03
N ASN A 106 2.53 -12.04 6.62
CA ASN A 106 1.90 -13.31 6.21
C ASN A 106 0.36 -13.31 6.42
N GLN A 107 -0.12 -12.64 7.47
CA GLN A 107 -1.57 -12.54 7.71
C GLN A 107 -2.31 -11.82 6.57
N PRO A 108 -2.00 -10.56 6.21
CA PRO A 108 -2.66 -9.91 5.08
C PRO A 108 -2.36 -10.64 3.75
N CYS A 109 -1.19 -11.20 3.52
CA CYS A 109 -0.91 -11.97 2.30
C CYS A 109 -1.86 -13.17 2.16
N CYS A 110 -2.09 -13.93 3.23
CA CYS A 110 -3.07 -15.02 3.23
C CYS A 110 -4.48 -14.53 2.92
N LEU A 111 -4.89 -13.38 3.46
CA LEU A 111 -6.19 -12.79 3.17
C LEU A 111 -6.28 -12.28 1.73
N LEU A 112 -5.22 -11.60 1.24
CA LEU A 112 -5.14 -11.09 -0.13
C LEU A 112 -5.25 -12.20 -1.17
N ASP A 113 -4.55 -13.31 -0.95
CA ASP A 113 -4.65 -14.50 -1.79
C ASP A 113 -6.08 -15.06 -1.79
N LYS A 114 -6.67 -15.27 -0.60
CA LYS A 114 -8.05 -15.77 -0.46
C LYS A 114 -9.09 -14.89 -1.14
N ILE A 115 -8.92 -13.58 -1.13
CA ILE A 115 -9.85 -12.65 -1.80
C ILE A 115 -9.46 -12.35 -3.25
N GLY A 116 -8.37 -12.94 -3.74
CA GLY A 116 -7.93 -12.83 -5.11
C GLY A 116 -7.26 -11.48 -5.45
N VAL A 117 -6.67 -10.79 -4.50
CA VAL A 117 -5.81 -9.60 -4.72
C VAL A 117 -4.38 -10.07 -4.95
N ASN A 118 -3.72 -9.57 -5.99
CA ASN A 118 -2.37 -9.98 -6.37
C ASN A 118 -1.33 -8.86 -6.31
N ILE A 119 -1.73 -7.61 -6.01
CA ILE A 119 -0.82 -6.47 -5.86
C ILE A 119 -1.19 -5.69 -4.61
N ASN A 120 -0.21 -5.43 -3.72
CA ASN A 120 -0.38 -4.50 -2.61
C ASN A 120 0.49 -3.27 -2.82
N THR A 121 -0.08 -2.06 -2.68
CA THR A 121 0.66 -0.81 -2.89
C THR A 121 1.43 -0.42 -1.63
N VAL A 122 2.40 -1.23 -1.29
CA VAL A 122 3.37 -1.10 -0.19
C VAL A 122 4.76 -1.50 -0.68
N PRO A 123 5.84 -1.11 0.05
CA PRO A 123 5.89 -0.30 1.27
C PRO A 123 5.79 1.21 1.01
N VAL A 124 5.47 1.95 2.10
CA VAL A 124 5.61 3.41 2.13
C VAL A 124 7.06 3.74 2.44
N LEU A 125 7.79 4.26 1.44
CA LEU A 125 9.21 4.62 1.55
C LEU A 125 9.44 6.12 1.79
N ASP A 126 8.38 6.86 2.12
CA ASP A 126 8.49 8.26 2.50
C ASP A 126 9.29 8.41 3.78
N VAL A 127 10.29 9.29 3.75
CA VAL A 127 11.14 9.60 4.91
C VAL A 127 10.43 10.64 5.77
N ARG A 128 10.19 10.35 7.06
CA ARG A 128 9.54 11.28 7.97
C ARG A 128 10.40 12.52 8.22
N ARG A 129 9.80 13.70 8.08
CA ARG A 129 10.44 14.98 8.29
C ARG A 129 9.84 15.73 9.48
N LYS A 130 10.64 16.56 10.15
CA LYS A 130 10.12 17.56 11.09
C LYS A 130 9.30 18.59 10.31
N ASN A 131 8.17 19.02 10.89
CA ASN A 131 7.28 20.05 10.32
C ASN A 131 6.62 19.67 8.97
N SER A 132 6.60 18.39 8.59
CA SER A 132 5.81 17.91 7.46
C SER A 132 4.34 17.73 7.84
N ASN A 133 3.47 17.69 6.83
CA ASN A 133 2.08 17.33 7.04
C ASN A 133 1.96 15.90 7.61
N ASN A 134 0.99 15.68 8.49
CA ASN A 134 0.76 14.39 9.11
C ASN A 134 0.16 13.32 8.16
N VAL A 135 0.05 13.62 6.86
CA VAL A 135 -0.41 12.67 5.84
C VAL A 135 0.46 11.41 5.82
N ILE A 136 1.78 11.56 5.91
CA ILE A 136 2.70 10.44 6.06
C ILE A 136 2.79 10.03 7.53
N GLY A 137 3.23 10.91 8.43
CA GLY A 137 3.24 10.68 9.87
C GLY A 137 3.78 9.30 10.25
N ASN A 138 2.97 8.53 10.97
CA ASN A 138 3.29 7.17 11.44
C ASN A 138 3.24 6.08 10.36
N ARG A 139 2.87 6.41 9.11
CA ARG A 139 3.00 5.48 7.98
C ARG A 139 4.46 5.28 7.57
N SER A 140 5.33 6.28 7.81
CA SER A 140 6.78 6.18 7.58
C SER A 140 7.45 5.27 8.60
N PHE A 141 8.39 4.46 8.17
CA PHE A 141 9.20 3.61 9.06
C PHE A 141 10.13 4.44 9.95
N ASP A 142 10.80 5.45 9.40
CA ASP A 142 11.77 6.27 10.15
C ASP A 142 12.03 7.64 9.48
N SER A 143 12.78 8.49 10.17
CA SER A 143 13.34 9.72 9.64
C SER A 143 14.72 9.55 8.98
N LYS A 144 15.33 8.36 9.10
CA LYS A 144 16.62 8.02 8.47
C LYS A 144 16.38 7.24 7.19
N PRO A 145 16.75 7.76 6.00
CA PRO A 145 16.43 7.13 4.71
C PRO A 145 17.01 5.71 4.56
N LYS A 146 18.20 5.45 5.08
CA LYS A 146 18.80 4.10 5.07
C LYS A 146 18.00 3.08 5.87
N ILE A 147 17.37 3.49 6.99
CA ILE A 147 16.49 2.60 7.76
C ILE A 147 15.21 2.34 6.98
N VAL A 148 14.63 3.38 6.36
CA VAL A 148 13.43 3.25 5.52
C VAL A 148 13.69 2.28 4.36
N SER A 149 14.81 2.44 3.64
CA SER A 149 15.21 1.55 2.55
C SER A 149 15.33 0.09 3.03
N LYS A 150 16.10 -0.17 4.08
CA LYS A 150 16.31 -1.52 4.61
C LYS A 150 15.01 -2.22 5.01
N ILE A 151 14.14 -1.52 5.75
CA ILE A 151 12.84 -2.08 6.13
C ILE A 151 11.98 -2.29 4.90
N GLY A 152 12.01 -1.36 3.93
CA GLY A 152 11.33 -1.47 2.66
C GLY A 152 11.71 -2.73 1.89
N ASP A 153 13.01 -3.05 1.78
CA ASP A 153 13.50 -4.26 1.14
C ASP A 153 12.97 -5.53 1.84
N HIS A 154 12.98 -5.57 3.19
CA HIS A 154 12.39 -6.69 3.93
C HIS A 154 10.90 -6.87 3.63
N PHE A 155 10.13 -5.77 3.53
CA PHE A 155 8.70 -5.82 3.19
C PHE A 155 8.49 -6.36 1.78
N ILE A 156 9.21 -5.83 0.79
CA ILE A 156 9.12 -6.28 -0.61
C ILE A 156 9.41 -7.76 -0.71
N ASP A 157 10.53 -8.20 -0.16
CA ASP A 157 10.96 -9.61 -0.21
C ASP A 157 9.92 -10.54 0.42
N GLN A 158 9.29 -10.13 1.53
CA GLN A 158 8.30 -10.98 2.21
C GLN A 158 6.97 -11.04 1.44
N PHE A 159 6.50 -9.93 0.85
CA PHE A 159 5.33 -9.93 -0.03
C PHE A 159 5.56 -10.80 -1.27
N HIS A 160 6.73 -10.67 -1.92
CA HIS A 160 7.09 -11.47 -3.09
C HIS A 160 7.18 -12.98 -2.77
N LYS A 161 7.69 -13.36 -1.59
CA LYS A 161 7.67 -14.76 -1.12
C LYS A 161 6.25 -15.32 -0.97
N ASN A 162 5.27 -14.47 -0.78
CA ASN A 162 3.85 -14.84 -0.74
C ASN A 162 3.14 -14.63 -2.09
N ASN A 163 3.86 -14.45 -3.20
CA ASN A 163 3.32 -14.21 -4.54
C ASN A 163 2.42 -12.96 -4.66
N ILE A 164 2.59 -11.97 -3.80
CA ILE A 164 1.93 -10.67 -3.89
C ILE A 164 2.94 -9.66 -4.43
N ALA A 165 2.63 -9.05 -5.57
CA ALA A 165 3.43 -7.97 -6.12
C ALA A 165 3.30 -6.70 -5.26
N THR A 166 4.32 -5.83 -5.32
CA THR A 166 4.38 -4.61 -4.51
C THR A 166 4.52 -3.36 -5.38
N VAL A 167 4.01 -2.23 -4.89
CA VAL A 167 4.22 -0.91 -5.49
C VAL A 167 4.75 0.04 -4.43
N ILE A 168 6.00 0.45 -4.58
CA ILE A 168 6.65 1.41 -3.67
C ILE A 168 6.07 2.81 -3.85
N LYS A 169 5.90 3.55 -2.75
CA LYS A 169 5.26 4.86 -2.77
C LYS A 169 5.81 5.78 -1.68
N HIS A 170 5.73 7.10 -1.83
CA HIS A 170 5.14 7.89 -2.93
C HIS A 170 6.28 8.63 -3.65
N ILE A 171 6.73 8.11 -4.76
CA ILE A 171 7.84 8.71 -5.53
C ILE A 171 7.43 10.10 -6.04
N PRO A 172 8.28 11.10 -5.89
CA PRO A 172 9.70 11.10 -5.46
C PRO A 172 9.90 11.28 -3.94
N GLY A 173 8.86 11.20 -3.13
CA GLY A 173 8.86 11.36 -1.67
C GLY A 173 7.86 12.42 -1.22
N HIS A 174 6.87 12.02 -0.42
CA HIS A 174 5.82 12.89 0.13
C HIS A 174 6.19 13.45 1.52
N GLY A 175 7.33 13.02 2.09
CA GLY A 175 7.74 13.39 3.45
C GLY A 175 8.00 14.87 3.68
N LEU A 176 8.29 15.64 2.61
CA LEU A 176 8.49 17.10 2.66
C LEU A 176 7.23 17.91 2.33
N ALA A 177 6.17 17.28 1.85
CA ALA A 177 4.96 17.98 1.48
C ALA A 177 4.30 18.62 2.72
N LYS A 178 3.98 19.91 2.62
CA LYS A 178 3.28 20.65 3.69
C LYS A 178 1.76 20.49 3.63
N VAL A 179 1.25 20.01 2.51
CA VAL A 179 -0.18 19.85 2.24
C VAL A 179 -0.50 18.42 1.83
N ASP A 180 -1.74 18.02 2.04
CA ASP A 180 -2.27 16.75 1.57
C ASP A 180 -2.54 16.85 0.05
N SER A 181 -1.97 15.93 -0.73
CA SER A 181 -2.15 15.87 -2.19
C SER A 181 -3.61 15.65 -2.62
N HIS A 182 -4.46 15.14 -1.72
CA HIS A 182 -5.91 15.01 -1.97
C HIS A 182 -6.65 16.36 -1.88
N LYS A 183 -6.03 17.38 -1.26
CA LYS A 183 -6.65 18.69 -1.03
C LYS A 183 -6.07 19.79 -1.92
N SER A 184 -4.78 19.72 -2.20
CA SER A 184 -4.07 20.71 -3.02
C SER A 184 -2.77 20.13 -3.56
N THR A 185 -2.23 20.72 -4.62
CA THR A 185 -0.95 20.29 -5.21
C THR A 185 0.20 20.55 -4.24
N PRO A 186 0.92 19.53 -3.75
CA PRO A 186 2.06 19.73 -2.88
C PRO A 186 3.25 20.27 -3.67
N ILE A 187 3.83 21.38 -3.18
CA ILE A 187 5.03 22.00 -3.76
C ILE A 187 6.17 21.80 -2.78
N VAL A 188 7.28 21.21 -3.28
CA VAL A 188 8.52 21.03 -2.53
C VAL A 188 9.59 21.95 -3.12
N LYS A 189 10.05 22.91 -2.30
CA LYS A 189 11.07 23.91 -2.71
C LYS A 189 12.52 23.47 -2.41
N SER A 190 12.74 22.21 -2.03
CA SER A 190 14.08 21.70 -1.71
C SER A 190 14.92 21.53 -2.97
N LYS A 191 16.25 21.75 -2.83
CA LYS A 191 17.20 21.53 -3.92
C LYS A 191 17.25 20.03 -4.27
N LEU A 192 17.45 19.72 -5.55
CA LEU A 192 17.57 18.33 -6.04
C LEU A 192 18.65 17.54 -5.28
N LYS A 193 19.80 18.18 -4.95
CA LYS A 193 20.86 17.56 -4.17
C LYS A 193 20.39 17.03 -2.80
N ASP A 194 19.47 17.75 -2.13
CA ASP A 194 18.96 17.37 -0.82
C ASP A 194 17.92 16.26 -0.94
N LEU A 195 17.06 16.34 -1.96
CA LEU A 195 16.10 15.27 -2.30
C LEU A 195 16.82 13.95 -2.63
N THR A 196 17.90 14.02 -3.43
CA THR A 196 18.71 12.85 -3.81
C THR A 196 19.34 12.17 -2.61
N LYS A 197 19.81 12.95 -1.62
CA LYS A 197 20.48 12.41 -0.43
C LYS A 197 19.53 11.78 0.58
N ILE A 198 18.26 12.15 0.56
CA ILE A 198 17.32 11.76 1.61
C ILE A 198 16.10 11.07 1.02
N ASP A 199 15.27 11.80 0.28
CA ASP A 199 13.99 11.25 -0.18
C ASP A 199 14.20 10.17 -1.25
N PHE A 200 15.04 10.43 -2.25
CA PHE A 200 15.31 9.45 -3.30
C PHE A 200 16.16 8.27 -2.82
N LEU A 201 17.00 8.49 -1.78
CA LEU A 201 17.80 7.39 -1.22
C LEU A 201 16.94 6.27 -0.67
N ALA A 202 15.78 6.60 -0.08
CA ALA A 202 14.87 5.60 0.46
C ALA A 202 14.29 4.65 -0.61
N PHE A 203 14.26 5.09 -1.88
CA PHE A 203 13.76 4.28 -3.01
C PHE A 203 14.88 3.50 -3.73
N LYS A 204 16.14 3.70 -3.34
CA LYS A 204 17.25 2.92 -3.87
C LYS A 204 17.38 1.62 -3.06
N LYS A 205 17.51 0.50 -3.78
CA LYS A 205 17.83 -0.77 -3.13
C LYS A 205 19.21 -0.66 -2.47
N ASP A 206 19.31 -1.04 -1.21
CA ASP A 206 20.61 -1.16 -0.52
C ASP A 206 21.29 -2.42 -1.11
N ARG A 207 22.26 -2.18 -2.03
CA ARG A 207 23.08 -3.24 -2.64
C ARG A 207 24.36 -3.44 -1.87
#